data_3d87b37d61d6268f185ad08b6464ba15
#
_entry.id   3d87b37d61d6268f185ad08b6464ba15
#
_cell.length_a   1.000
_cell.length_b   1.000
_cell.length_c   1.000
_cell.angle_alpha   90.00
_cell.angle_beta   90.00
_cell.angle_gamma   90.00
#
_symmetry.space_group_name_H-M   'P 1'
#
loop_
_entity.id
_entity.type
_entity.pdbx_description
1 polymer ?
#
loop_
_entity_poly.entity_id
_entity_poly.type
_entity_poly.pdbx_seq_one_letter_code
_entity_poly.pdbx_strand_id
1 'polypeptide(L)'
;MLKKVILLCLILLSIMSTCFAKNSDDLRVALVYGQYSAEISCDDEFTIQDLATGKESTIPQGKYFLNVKDGKLTMGEHTFSNKIEINRFEGKSLPQINKRRYAGTLVAQVQGDKLLVNNIVNLELYLCSVLPSKTMPIWPDEAIKAQAVAARSYARYMMWQNADEAYDITANDKELTYQGAGAEKAAISKFIKATAGQILVDGAGNPAQAVTTSSTGGKTASAKEVWGREVSYLQSVEDYDSDSPEYKWEYHASPIMVRNFLEQNGYAVGKLESSRLSPLDEPDNDRTATSRVSYMIIAGDAGVVKISGLHLMQLLSLNSTLFDIETGVPVPDILNVPITNYYGMQIGSKDINIKVKDKDEPVWKNVVRSYHLLSGGKDEKITFRGKGKGEGVGLSVWGARGMANASEKNTYKKILAHYYPGTSLVK
;
A
#
# COMPACT_ATOMS: atom_id res chain seq x y z
N MET A 1 -11.04 58.08 -16.24
CA MET A 1 -9.98 57.07 -16.21
C MET A 1 -10.29 55.90 -15.28
N LEU A 2 -10.73 56.14 -14.05
CA LEU A 2 -11.00 55.08 -13.05
C LEU A 2 -12.04 54.02 -13.52
N LYS A 3 -13.13 54.42 -14.15
CA LYS A 3 -14.15 53.46 -14.66
C LYS A 3 -13.66 52.56 -15.79
N LYS A 4 -12.69 52.98 -16.62
CA LYS A 4 -12.08 52.14 -17.66
C LYS A 4 -11.05 51.13 -17.09
N VAL A 5 -10.38 51.50 -15.99
CA VAL A 5 -9.45 50.60 -15.29
C VAL A 5 -10.23 49.52 -14.56
N ILE A 6 -11.33 49.83 -13.91
CA ILE A 6 -12.20 48.86 -13.21
C ILE A 6 -12.83 47.88 -14.18
N LEU A 7 -13.26 48.35 -15.38
CA LEU A 7 -13.80 47.45 -16.42
C LEU A 7 -12.75 46.53 -17.02
N LEU A 8 -11.50 47.01 -17.17
CA LEU A 8 -10.37 46.19 -17.63
C LEU A 8 -9.94 45.13 -16.58
N CYS A 9 -9.97 45.44 -15.29
CA CYS A 9 -9.73 44.52 -14.22
C CYS A 9 -10.83 43.45 -14.10
N LEU A 10 -12.11 43.80 -14.32
CA LEU A 10 -13.21 42.85 -14.35
C LEU A 10 -13.16 41.91 -15.56
N ILE A 11 -12.68 42.39 -16.72
CA ILE A 11 -12.47 41.58 -17.93
C ILE A 11 -11.24 40.65 -17.74
N LEU A 12 -10.18 41.10 -17.09
CA LEU A 12 -9.01 40.28 -16.76
C LEU A 12 -9.32 39.21 -15.68
N LEU A 13 -10.22 39.48 -14.72
CA LEU A 13 -10.71 38.47 -13.77
C LEU A 13 -11.65 37.43 -14.42
N SER A 14 -12.32 37.76 -15.54
CA SER A 14 -13.19 36.80 -16.25
C SER A 14 -12.43 35.88 -17.22
N ILE A 15 -11.16 36.16 -17.52
CA ILE A 15 -10.31 35.32 -18.39
C ILE A 15 -9.50 34.27 -17.58
N MET A 16 -9.48 34.37 -16.25
CA MET A 16 -8.75 33.43 -15.38
C MET A 16 -9.66 32.40 -14.71
N SER A 17 -10.62 31.81 -15.39
CA SER A 17 -11.37 30.68 -14.80
C SER A 17 -12.04 29.82 -15.86
N THR A 18 -11.33 29.33 -16.86
CA THR A 18 -11.63 27.99 -17.36
C THR A 18 -10.75 26.98 -16.62
N CYS A 19 -10.72 27.10 -15.30
CA CYS A 19 -10.47 25.97 -14.46
C CYS A 19 -11.64 25.04 -14.71
N PHE A 20 -11.46 23.93 -15.39
CA PHE A 20 -12.40 22.82 -15.40
C PHE A 20 -12.84 22.67 -13.94
N ALA A 21 -14.06 23.02 -13.62
CA ALA A 21 -14.62 22.76 -12.29
C ALA A 21 -14.52 21.25 -12.11
N LYS A 22 -13.49 20.81 -11.40
CA LYS A 22 -13.29 19.40 -11.03
C LYS A 22 -14.61 18.99 -10.41
N ASN A 23 -15.34 18.06 -11.06
CA ASN A 23 -16.50 17.48 -10.41
C ASN A 23 -15.98 16.94 -9.07
N SER A 24 -16.59 17.30 -7.97
CA SER A 24 -16.10 16.99 -6.60
C SER A 24 -15.85 15.48 -6.40
N ASP A 25 -16.38 14.66 -7.31
CA ASP A 25 -16.32 13.19 -7.27
C ASP A 25 -15.35 12.56 -8.28
N ASP A 26 -14.62 13.35 -9.07
CA ASP A 26 -13.68 12.82 -10.04
C ASP A 26 -12.28 12.67 -9.44
N LEU A 27 -11.78 11.43 -9.47
CA LEU A 27 -10.46 11.02 -9.00
C LEU A 27 -9.45 11.03 -10.15
N ARG A 28 -8.27 11.63 -9.95
CA ARG A 28 -7.16 11.61 -10.90
C ARG A 28 -6.23 10.44 -10.57
N VAL A 29 -6.29 9.37 -11.37
CA VAL A 29 -5.48 8.17 -11.18
C VAL A 29 -4.30 8.19 -12.15
N ALA A 30 -3.06 8.28 -11.67
CA ALA A 30 -1.87 8.18 -12.51
C ALA A 30 -1.67 6.74 -12.98
N LEU A 31 -1.88 6.50 -14.27
CA LEU A 31 -1.69 5.20 -14.94
C LEU A 31 -0.23 4.99 -15.37
N VAL A 32 0.40 6.06 -15.82
CA VAL A 32 1.80 6.12 -16.24
C VAL A 32 2.41 7.38 -15.63
N TYR A 33 3.54 7.25 -14.99
CA TYR A 33 4.30 8.38 -14.43
C TYR A 33 5.79 8.07 -14.42
N GLY A 34 6.62 9.09 -14.62
CA GLY A 34 8.07 8.93 -14.61
C GLY A 34 8.65 8.11 -15.77
N GLN A 35 7.86 7.82 -16.81
CA GLN A 35 8.27 7.11 -18.04
C GLN A 35 8.36 8.08 -19.20
N TYR A 36 9.03 7.68 -20.29
CA TYR A 36 9.12 8.50 -21.51
C TYR A 36 8.03 8.19 -22.53
N SER A 37 7.39 7.03 -22.42
CA SER A 37 6.37 6.57 -23.35
C SER A 37 5.31 5.68 -22.73
N ALA A 38 4.16 5.55 -23.39
CA ALA A 38 3.10 4.60 -23.09
C ALA A 38 2.46 4.08 -24.37
N GLU A 39 2.04 2.81 -24.36
CA GLU A 39 1.21 2.25 -25.43
C GLU A 39 -0.23 2.76 -25.26
N ILE A 40 -0.78 3.36 -26.33
CA ILE A 40 -2.20 3.71 -26.43
C ILE A 40 -2.80 2.86 -27.52
N SER A 41 -3.93 2.22 -27.27
CA SER A 41 -4.66 1.50 -28.29
C SER A 41 -6.17 1.64 -28.14
N CYS A 42 -6.88 1.54 -29.26
CA CYS A 42 -8.34 1.48 -29.28
C CYS A 42 -8.78 0.54 -30.39
N ASP A 43 -9.85 -0.22 -30.14
CA ASP A 43 -10.42 -1.13 -31.13
C ASP A 43 -11.32 -0.40 -32.14
N ASP A 44 -11.64 0.86 -31.88
CA ASP A 44 -12.35 1.80 -32.76
C ASP A 44 -11.51 3.06 -32.97
N GLU A 45 -11.93 3.92 -33.89
CA GLU A 45 -11.40 5.28 -34.02
C GLU A 45 -11.66 6.08 -32.72
N PHE A 46 -10.78 7.01 -32.41
CA PHE A 46 -10.86 7.85 -31.21
C PHE A 46 -10.34 9.26 -31.49
N THR A 47 -10.63 10.22 -30.64
CA THR A 47 -10.16 11.59 -30.80
C THR A 47 -9.11 11.95 -29.77
N ILE A 48 -8.18 12.80 -30.18
CA ILE A 48 -7.24 13.49 -29.29
C ILE A 48 -7.47 14.98 -29.43
N GLN A 49 -7.78 15.60 -28.27
CA GLN A 49 -7.86 17.04 -28.14
C GLN A 49 -6.56 17.60 -27.56
N ASP A 50 -5.90 18.47 -28.26
CA ASP A 50 -4.77 19.24 -27.76
C ASP A 50 -5.30 20.37 -26.87
N LEU A 51 -5.05 20.27 -25.55
CA LEU A 51 -5.66 21.18 -24.57
C LEU A 51 -5.08 22.59 -24.56
N ALA A 52 -3.90 22.81 -25.16
CA ALA A 52 -3.32 24.15 -25.30
C ALA A 52 -3.85 24.90 -26.52
N THR A 53 -4.13 24.18 -27.61
CA THR A 53 -4.58 24.77 -28.87
C THR A 53 -6.07 24.62 -29.14
N GLY A 54 -6.73 23.69 -28.42
CA GLY A 54 -8.12 23.28 -28.64
C GLY A 54 -8.32 22.45 -29.93
N LYS A 55 -7.24 22.12 -30.65
CA LYS A 55 -7.32 21.35 -31.91
C LYS A 55 -7.67 19.90 -31.59
N GLU A 56 -8.63 19.37 -32.31
CA GLU A 56 -9.03 17.96 -32.25
C GLU A 56 -8.45 17.21 -33.48
N SER A 57 -8.04 15.97 -33.24
CA SER A 57 -7.51 15.05 -34.26
C SER A 57 -8.19 13.70 -34.10
N THR A 58 -8.77 13.18 -35.17
CA THR A 58 -9.30 11.81 -35.21
C THR A 58 -8.17 10.84 -35.51
N ILE A 59 -8.05 9.82 -34.72
CA ILE A 59 -7.02 8.78 -34.81
C ILE A 59 -7.71 7.47 -35.19
N PRO A 60 -7.27 6.78 -36.25
CA PRO A 60 -7.80 5.48 -36.61
C PRO A 60 -7.64 4.43 -35.50
N GLN A 61 -8.44 3.36 -35.56
CA GLN A 61 -8.22 2.20 -34.68
C GLN A 61 -6.78 1.68 -34.81
N GLY A 62 -6.19 1.23 -33.72
CA GLY A 62 -4.81 0.70 -33.75
C GLY A 62 -4.07 0.81 -32.45
N LYS A 63 -2.76 0.57 -32.55
CA LYS A 63 -1.80 0.68 -31.46
C LYS A 63 -0.77 1.74 -31.78
N TYR A 64 -0.55 2.62 -30.84
CA TYR A 64 0.33 3.78 -30.97
C TYR A 64 1.20 3.88 -29.71
N PHE A 65 2.37 4.50 -29.87
CA PHE A 65 3.19 4.90 -28.73
C PHE A 65 3.11 6.43 -28.59
N LEU A 66 2.61 6.85 -27.43
CA LEU A 66 2.68 8.25 -27.01
C LEU A 66 4.02 8.48 -26.32
N ASN A 67 4.81 9.40 -26.86
CA ASN A 67 6.17 9.68 -26.39
C ASN A 67 6.30 11.15 -25.98
N VAL A 68 7.25 11.44 -25.09
CA VAL A 68 7.70 12.79 -24.78
C VAL A 68 8.95 13.08 -25.59
N LYS A 69 8.93 14.17 -26.37
CA LYS A 69 10.06 14.66 -27.15
C LYS A 69 10.06 16.19 -27.15
N ASP A 70 11.17 16.81 -26.75
CA ASP A 70 11.37 18.27 -26.76
C ASP A 70 10.22 19.05 -26.07
N GLY A 71 9.73 18.55 -24.93
CA GLY A 71 8.63 19.14 -24.14
C GLY A 71 7.25 19.01 -24.77
N LYS A 72 7.10 18.21 -25.84
CA LYS A 72 5.87 17.94 -26.57
C LYS A 72 5.49 16.47 -26.51
N LEU A 73 4.21 16.19 -26.78
CA LEU A 73 3.70 14.84 -26.94
C LEU A 73 3.69 14.47 -28.43
N THR A 74 4.23 13.29 -28.77
CA THR A 74 4.26 12.77 -30.13
C THR A 74 3.66 11.38 -30.20
N MET A 75 2.87 11.09 -31.28
CA MET A 75 2.24 9.79 -31.47
C MET A 75 2.15 9.52 -33.00
N GLY A 76 2.95 8.57 -33.49
CA GLY A 76 3.09 8.37 -34.93
C GLY A 76 3.58 9.64 -35.63
N GLU A 77 2.83 10.14 -36.64
CA GLU A 77 3.10 11.38 -37.34
C GLU A 77 2.52 12.64 -36.65
N HIS A 78 1.74 12.45 -35.59
CA HIS A 78 1.10 13.54 -34.87
C HIS A 78 2.04 14.13 -33.82
N THR A 79 2.08 15.46 -33.76
CA THR A 79 2.74 16.21 -32.68
C THR A 79 1.71 17.12 -32.02
N PHE A 80 1.65 17.04 -30.70
CA PHE A 80 0.73 17.82 -29.88
C PHE A 80 1.52 18.75 -28.95
N SER A 81 0.83 19.63 -28.27
CA SER A 81 1.42 20.43 -27.21
C SER A 81 1.85 19.52 -26.00
N ASN A 82 2.08 20.13 -24.86
CA ASN A 82 2.48 19.42 -23.65
C ASN A 82 1.32 18.74 -22.90
N LYS A 83 0.06 18.90 -23.37
CA LYS A 83 -1.11 18.31 -22.70
C LYS A 83 -2.23 17.99 -23.69
N ILE A 84 -2.73 16.76 -23.62
CA ILE A 84 -3.81 16.26 -24.47
C ILE A 84 -4.86 15.51 -23.66
N GLU A 85 -6.07 15.50 -24.20
CA GLU A 85 -7.16 14.64 -23.75
C GLU A 85 -7.44 13.57 -24.81
N ILE A 86 -7.61 12.32 -24.38
CA ILE A 86 -7.86 11.17 -25.24
C ILE A 86 -9.29 10.71 -25.00
N ASN A 87 -10.12 10.87 -26.04
CA ASN A 87 -11.55 10.61 -25.96
C ASN A 87 -11.97 9.52 -26.93
N ARG A 88 -13.01 8.78 -26.56
CA ARG A 88 -13.71 7.87 -27.46
C ARG A 88 -14.96 8.52 -28.02
N PHE A 89 -15.39 8.10 -29.20
CA PHE A 89 -16.73 8.43 -29.66
C PHE A 89 -17.78 7.67 -28.81
N GLU A 90 -18.94 8.27 -28.65
CA GLU A 90 -20.05 7.65 -27.92
C GLU A 90 -20.43 6.27 -28.51
N GLY A 91 -20.64 5.26 -27.66
CA GLY A 91 -20.96 3.89 -28.07
C GLY A 91 -19.79 3.07 -28.61
N LYS A 92 -18.57 3.64 -28.72
CA LYS A 92 -17.36 2.95 -29.17
C LYS A 92 -16.55 2.34 -28.02
N SER A 93 -15.55 1.55 -28.38
CA SER A 93 -14.67 0.88 -27.43
C SER A 93 -13.91 1.87 -26.54
N LEU A 94 -13.63 1.47 -25.31
CA LEU A 94 -12.80 2.24 -24.39
C LEU A 94 -11.34 2.22 -24.85
N PRO A 95 -10.63 3.37 -24.80
CA PRO A 95 -9.21 3.39 -25.05
C PRO A 95 -8.44 2.60 -24.01
N GLN A 96 -7.31 2.07 -24.42
CA GLN A 96 -6.41 1.26 -23.58
C GLN A 96 -5.10 2.02 -23.36
N ILE A 97 -4.59 1.97 -22.14
CA ILE A 97 -3.23 2.37 -21.79
C ILE A 97 -2.51 1.11 -21.31
N ASN A 98 -1.38 0.78 -21.96
CA ASN A 98 -0.60 -0.42 -21.64
C ASN A 98 -1.48 -1.69 -21.58
N LYS A 99 -2.34 -1.88 -22.58
CA LYS A 99 -3.26 -3.02 -22.78
C LYS A 99 -4.41 -3.13 -21.77
N ARG A 100 -4.66 -2.11 -20.96
CA ARG A 100 -5.82 -2.07 -20.04
C ARG A 100 -6.81 -1.00 -20.47
N ARG A 101 -8.09 -1.33 -20.47
CA ARG A 101 -9.19 -0.39 -20.77
C ARG A 101 -9.53 0.45 -19.55
N TYR A 102 -9.87 1.71 -19.81
CA TYR A 102 -10.24 2.65 -18.76
C TYR A 102 -11.52 3.39 -19.11
N ALA A 103 -12.46 3.44 -18.16
CA ALA A 103 -13.63 4.31 -18.23
C ALA A 103 -13.26 5.72 -17.77
N GLY A 104 -14.07 6.72 -18.16
CA GLY A 104 -13.80 8.13 -17.85
C GLY A 104 -12.88 8.77 -18.89
N THR A 105 -12.24 9.86 -18.52
CA THR A 105 -11.38 10.67 -19.39
C THR A 105 -9.91 10.32 -19.18
N LEU A 106 -9.15 10.19 -20.27
CA LEU A 106 -7.70 10.02 -20.21
C LEU A 106 -7.00 11.33 -20.58
N VAL A 107 -6.15 11.82 -19.68
CA VAL A 107 -5.35 13.04 -19.91
C VAL A 107 -3.88 12.68 -19.84
N ALA A 108 -3.16 12.94 -20.93
CA ALA A 108 -1.72 12.80 -20.98
C ALA A 108 -1.04 14.16 -20.98
N GLN A 109 0.03 14.29 -20.21
CA GLN A 109 0.81 15.53 -20.13
C GLN A 109 2.30 15.27 -19.93
N VAL A 110 3.09 16.24 -20.34
CA VAL A 110 4.53 16.30 -20.03
C VAL A 110 4.70 16.85 -18.63
N GLN A 111 5.45 16.11 -17.81
CA GLN A 111 5.83 16.53 -16.46
C GLN A 111 7.37 16.49 -16.34
N GLY A 112 8.00 17.65 -16.38
CA GLY A 112 9.45 17.74 -16.59
C GLY A 112 9.82 17.24 -18.00
N ASP A 113 10.58 16.13 -18.07
CA ASP A 113 10.95 15.43 -19.31
C ASP A 113 10.22 14.07 -19.46
N LYS A 114 9.27 13.78 -18.58
CA LYS A 114 8.57 12.49 -18.48
C LYS A 114 7.10 12.61 -18.86
N LEU A 115 6.51 11.46 -19.19
CA LEU A 115 5.10 11.30 -19.46
C LEU A 115 4.33 11.03 -18.16
N LEU A 116 3.24 11.77 -17.97
CA LEU A 116 2.18 11.46 -17.03
C LEU A 116 0.89 11.20 -17.80
N VAL A 117 0.26 10.05 -17.56
CA VAL A 117 -1.09 9.74 -18.07
C VAL A 117 -2.02 9.53 -16.89
N ASN A 118 -3.01 10.39 -16.75
CA ASN A 118 -4.05 10.31 -15.76
C ASN A 118 -5.33 9.73 -16.35
N ASN A 119 -5.99 8.85 -15.62
CA ASN A 119 -7.40 8.56 -15.81
C ASN A 119 -8.23 9.41 -14.83
N ILE A 120 -9.08 10.26 -15.36
CA ILE A 120 -10.05 11.04 -14.58
C ILE A 120 -11.34 10.24 -14.57
N VAL A 121 -11.68 9.70 -13.42
CA VAL A 121 -12.78 8.73 -13.26
C VAL A 121 -13.63 9.07 -12.05
N ASN A 122 -14.94 8.91 -12.19
CA ASN A 122 -15.85 9.03 -11.05
C ASN A 122 -15.47 8.03 -9.94
N LEU A 123 -15.43 8.50 -8.69
CA LEU A 123 -14.98 7.72 -7.53
C LEU A 123 -15.76 6.42 -7.34
N GLU A 124 -17.07 6.41 -7.56
CA GLU A 124 -17.89 5.19 -7.43
C GLU A 124 -17.55 4.15 -8.51
N LEU A 125 -17.26 4.57 -9.75
CA LEU A 125 -16.77 3.68 -10.80
C LEU A 125 -15.37 3.14 -10.49
N TYR A 126 -14.50 3.99 -9.97
CA TYR A 126 -13.17 3.56 -9.51
C TYR A 126 -13.27 2.46 -8.45
N LEU A 127 -14.13 2.64 -7.44
CA LEU A 127 -14.36 1.64 -6.39
C LEU A 127 -14.89 0.32 -6.94
N CYS A 128 -15.76 0.36 -7.98
CA CYS A 128 -16.25 -0.85 -8.64
C CYS A 128 -15.12 -1.67 -9.28
N SER A 129 -14.04 -1.04 -9.70
CA SER A 129 -12.86 -1.70 -10.26
C SER A 129 -11.88 -2.20 -9.16
N VAL A 130 -11.78 -1.51 -8.03
CA VAL A 130 -10.80 -1.81 -6.96
C VAL A 130 -11.29 -2.88 -6.01
N LEU A 131 -12.52 -2.76 -5.50
CA LEU A 131 -13.04 -3.63 -4.44
C LEU A 131 -13.07 -5.13 -4.80
N PRO A 132 -13.40 -5.55 -6.04
CA PRO A 132 -13.44 -6.96 -6.41
C PRO A 132 -12.12 -7.72 -6.25
N SER A 133 -10.99 -7.01 -6.14
CA SER A 133 -9.69 -7.62 -5.85
C SER A 133 -9.47 -7.92 -4.37
N LYS A 134 -10.22 -7.25 -3.47
CA LYS A 134 -10.07 -7.35 -2.02
C LYS A 134 -11.18 -8.16 -1.33
N THR A 135 -12.32 -8.38 -1.99
CA THR A 135 -13.49 -9.02 -1.38
C THR A 135 -14.17 -10.00 -2.32
N MET A 136 -14.92 -10.93 -1.77
CA MET A 136 -15.65 -11.93 -2.53
C MET A 136 -17.17 -11.70 -2.43
N PRO A 137 -17.93 -11.96 -3.51
CA PRO A 137 -19.39 -11.76 -3.54
C PRO A 137 -20.18 -12.57 -2.50
N ILE A 138 -19.60 -13.67 -2.00
CA ILE A 138 -20.21 -14.56 -0.99
C ILE A 138 -19.98 -14.08 0.44
N TRP A 139 -19.24 -12.99 0.64
CA TRP A 139 -19.00 -12.45 1.97
C TRP A 139 -20.25 -11.74 2.51
N PRO A 140 -20.36 -11.59 3.85
CA PRO A 140 -21.47 -10.85 4.44
C PRO A 140 -21.58 -9.44 3.88
N ASP A 141 -22.81 -9.03 3.58
CA ASP A 141 -23.13 -7.71 3.02
C ASP A 141 -22.50 -6.56 3.82
N GLU A 142 -22.55 -6.66 5.15
CA GLU A 142 -22.02 -5.63 6.05
C GLU A 142 -20.49 -5.51 5.99
N ALA A 143 -19.78 -6.62 5.75
CA ALA A 143 -18.33 -6.59 5.54
C ALA A 143 -17.97 -5.88 4.24
N ILE A 144 -18.70 -6.15 3.14
CA ILE A 144 -18.48 -5.52 1.84
C ILE A 144 -18.80 -4.02 1.91
N LYS A 145 -19.91 -3.63 2.58
CA LYS A 145 -20.26 -2.22 2.81
C LYS A 145 -19.19 -1.49 3.62
N ALA A 146 -18.65 -2.11 4.70
CA ALA A 146 -17.58 -1.51 5.50
C ALA A 146 -16.33 -1.25 4.64
N GLN A 147 -15.92 -2.22 3.83
CA GLN A 147 -14.78 -2.07 2.91
C GLN A 147 -15.04 -0.99 1.85
N ALA A 148 -16.26 -0.88 1.32
CA ALA A 148 -16.61 0.15 0.35
C ALA A 148 -16.49 1.57 0.95
N VAL A 149 -16.97 1.76 2.19
CA VAL A 149 -16.84 3.04 2.90
C VAL A 149 -15.37 3.33 3.23
N ALA A 150 -14.61 2.36 3.73
CA ALA A 150 -13.18 2.55 4.03
C ALA A 150 -12.39 2.94 2.77
N ALA A 151 -12.56 2.20 1.67
CA ALA A 151 -11.88 2.50 0.40
C ALA A 151 -12.26 3.87 -0.16
N ARG A 152 -13.53 4.27 -0.05
CA ARG A 152 -13.99 5.62 -0.46
C ARG A 152 -13.37 6.71 0.41
N SER A 153 -13.32 6.49 1.72
CA SER A 153 -12.70 7.42 2.67
C SER A 153 -11.21 7.61 2.38
N TYR A 154 -10.49 6.52 2.14
CA TYR A 154 -9.08 6.57 1.76
C TYR A 154 -8.86 7.31 0.43
N ALA A 155 -9.67 7.02 -0.60
CA ALA A 155 -9.56 7.74 -1.88
C ALA A 155 -9.85 9.24 -1.72
N ARG A 156 -10.86 9.62 -0.91
CA ARG A 156 -11.14 11.03 -0.57
C ARG A 156 -9.99 11.67 0.22
N TYR A 157 -9.40 10.94 1.15
CA TYR A 157 -8.20 11.39 1.86
C TYR A 157 -7.05 11.69 0.88
N MET A 158 -6.80 10.81 -0.10
CA MET A 158 -5.77 11.02 -1.12
C MET A 158 -6.09 12.20 -2.02
N MET A 159 -7.35 12.39 -2.42
CA MET A 159 -7.80 13.58 -3.17
C MET A 159 -7.57 14.88 -2.40
N TRP A 160 -7.80 14.85 -1.09
CA TRP A 160 -7.58 16.00 -0.21
C TRP A 160 -6.10 16.29 -0.01
N GLN A 161 -5.30 15.26 0.27
CA GLN A 161 -3.85 15.38 0.47
C GLN A 161 -3.12 15.87 -0.78
N ASN A 162 -3.54 15.41 -1.95
CA ASN A 162 -2.88 15.66 -3.23
C ASN A 162 -3.66 16.65 -4.11
N ALA A 163 -4.43 17.56 -3.50
CA ALA A 163 -5.28 18.51 -4.22
C ALA A 163 -4.48 19.38 -5.21
N ASP A 164 -3.28 19.78 -4.82
CA ASP A 164 -2.37 20.63 -5.60
C ASP A 164 -1.38 19.80 -6.46
N GLU A 165 -1.39 18.47 -6.33
CA GLU A 165 -0.53 17.59 -7.11
C GLU A 165 -1.10 17.28 -8.50
N ALA A 166 -0.25 16.74 -9.37
CA ALA A 166 -0.64 16.40 -10.74
C ALA A 166 -1.62 15.21 -10.84
N TYR A 167 -1.74 14.41 -9.78
CA TYR A 167 -2.67 13.28 -9.63
C TYR A 167 -3.01 13.07 -8.14
N ASP A 168 -4.12 12.39 -7.89
CA ASP A 168 -4.57 12.10 -6.53
C ASP A 168 -3.97 10.78 -6.00
N ILE A 169 -3.90 9.75 -6.86
CA ILE A 169 -3.45 8.39 -6.51
C ILE A 169 -2.80 7.73 -7.72
N THR A 170 -1.94 6.73 -7.49
CA THR A 170 -1.39 5.90 -8.58
C THR A 170 -2.23 4.65 -8.82
N ALA A 171 -2.21 4.11 -10.03
CA ALA A 171 -2.92 2.86 -10.34
C ALA A 171 -2.40 1.65 -9.53
N ASN A 172 -1.13 1.70 -9.10
CA ASN A 172 -0.49 0.66 -8.29
C ASN A 172 -0.44 1.03 -6.80
N ASP A 173 -1.36 1.89 -6.35
CA ASP A 173 -1.46 2.21 -4.92
C ASP A 173 -1.61 0.92 -4.10
N LYS A 174 -0.88 0.84 -2.98
CA LYS A 174 -0.85 -0.36 -2.13
C LYS A 174 -2.20 -0.68 -1.49
N GLU A 175 -2.99 0.36 -1.20
CA GLU A 175 -4.32 0.20 -0.61
C GLU A 175 -5.39 -0.06 -1.68
N LEU A 176 -5.31 0.61 -2.82
CA LEU A 176 -6.35 0.62 -3.84
C LEU A 176 -5.78 0.37 -5.25
N THR A 177 -5.34 -0.86 -5.53
CA THR A 177 -4.84 -1.23 -6.86
C THR A 177 -5.94 -1.14 -7.91
N TYR A 178 -5.77 -0.25 -8.88
CA TYR A 178 -6.76 0.03 -9.93
C TYR A 178 -6.57 -0.87 -11.14
N GLN A 179 -7.58 -1.68 -11.46
CA GLN A 179 -7.53 -2.65 -12.56
C GLN A 179 -8.10 -2.11 -13.88
N GLY A 180 -8.66 -0.90 -13.89
CA GLY A 180 -9.37 -0.35 -15.05
C GLY A 180 -10.76 -0.96 -15.25
N ALA A 181 -11.34 -0.71 -16.42
CA ALA A 181 -12.65 -1.21 -16.80
C ALA A 181 -12.62 -2.73 -17.06
N GLY A 182 -13.70 -3.44 -16.69
CA GLY A 182 -13.84 -4.89 -16.86
C GLY A 182 -13.48 -5.71 -15.60
N ALA A 183 -12.96 -5.05 -14.55
CA ALA A 183 -12.73 -5.69 -13.27
C ALA A 183 -13.98 -5.70 -12.36
N GLU A 184 -15.03 -4.99 -12.76
CA GLU A 184 -16.25 -4.80 -11.99
C GLU A 184 -17.03 -6.10 -11.84
N LYS A 185 -17.56 -6.34 -10.64
CA LYS A 185 -18.48 -7.43 -10.34
C LYS A 185 -19.81 -6.86 -9.86
N ALA A 186 -20.89 -7.08 -10.62
CA ALA A 186 -22.22 -6.56 -10.29
C ALA A 186 -22.67 -6.93 -8.87
N ALA A 187 -22.31 -8.11 -8.40
CA ALA A 187 -22.60 -8.58 -7.05
C ALA A 187 -21.92 -7.78 -5.94
N ILE A 188 -20.79 -7.10 -6.22
CA ILE A 188 -20.09 -6.21 -5.29
C ILE A 188 -20.54 -4.78 -5.50
N SER A 189 -20.73 -4.34 -6.75
CA SER A 189 -21.12 -2.96 -7.10
C SER A 189 -22.43 -2.52 -6.44
N LYS A 190 -23.37 -3.46 -6.18
CA LYS A 190 -24.61 -3.15 -5.44
C LYS A 190 -24.36 -2.58 -4.04
N PHE A 191 -23.30 -3.04 -3.34
CA PHE A 191 -22.96 -2.58 -1.99
C PHE A 191 -22.22 -1.24 -2.01
N ILE A 192 -21.41 -0.99 -3.05
CA ILE A 192 -20.80 0.32 -3.30
C ILE A 192 -21.91 1.35 -3.48
N LYS A 193 -22.91 1.05 -4.35
CA LYS A 193 -24.09 1.91 -4.56
C LYS A 193 -24.92 2.12 -3.28
N ALA A 194 -25.12 1.06 -2.46
CA ALA A 194 -25.86 1.14 -1.21
C ALA A 194 -25.22 2.06 -0.16
N THR A 195 -23.91 2.29 -0.26
CA THR A 195 -23.13 3.19 0.60
C THR A 195 -22.62 4.42 -0.12
N ALA A 196 -23.18 4.76 -1.30
CA ALA A 196 -22.69 5.84 -2.15
C ALA A 196 -22.57 7.17 -1.41
N GLY A 197 -21.44 7.83 -1.58
CA GLY A 197 -21.11 9.11 -0.96
C GLY A 197 -20.76 9.04 0.53
N GLN A 198 -20.91 7.89 1.21
CA GLN A 198 -20.58 7.78 2.63
C GLN A 198 -19.06 7.64 2.82
N ILE A 199 -18.49 8.50 3.66
CA ILE A 199 -17.08 8.50 4.05
C ILE A 199 -16.92 8.63 5.56
N LEU A 200 -15.77 8.22 6.06
CA LEU A 200 -15.30 8.52 7.41
C LEU A 200 -14.57 9.86 7.41
N VAL A 201 -14.83 10.67 8.42
CA VAL A 201 -14.10 11.91 8.69
C VAL A 201 -13.50 11.86 10.09
N ASP A 202 -12.37 12.55 10.27
CA ASP A 202 -11.74 12.74 11.57
C ASP A 202 -12.48 13.76 12.44
N GLY A 203 -11.96 14.02 13.65
CA GLY A 203 -12.54 14.99 14.59
C GLY A 203 -12.52 16.44 14.09
N ALA A 204 -11.76 16.77 13.05
CA ALA A 204 -11.72 18.08 12.41
C ALA A 204 -12.62 18.15 11.15
N GLY A 205 -13.27 17.04 10.76
CA GLY A 205 -14.12 16.96 9.58
C GLY A 205 -13.37 16.65 8.28
N ASN A 206 -12.06 16.35 8.33
CA ASN A 206 -11.29 15.96 7.16
C ASN A 206 -11.53 14.48 6.81
N PRO A 207 -11.45 14.09 5.53
CA PRO A 207 -11.52 12.67 5.15
C PRO A 207 -10.50 11.83 5.91
N ALA A 208 -10.94 10.72 6.51
CA ALA A 208 -10.06 9.85 7.28
C ALA A 208 -9.13 9.02 6.37
N GLN A 209 -7.88 8.86 6.78
CA GLN A 209 -6.92 7.94 6.17
C GLN A 209 -7.32 6.49 6.50
N ALA A 210 -8.41 6.02 5.92
CA ALA A 210 -9.00 4.72 6.22
C ALA A 210 -8.28 3.58 5.50
N VAL A 211 -7.00 3.37 5.87
CA VAL A 211 -6.17 2.27 5.34
C VAL A 211 -6.72 0.91 5.75
N THR A 212 -6.41 -0.11 4.94
CA THR A 212 -6.86 -1.48 5.16
C THR A 212 -5.68 -2.45 5.19
N THR A 213 -5.86 -3.58 5.83
CA THR A 213 -4.90 -4.70 5.82
C THR A 213 -5.64 -6.00 5.52
N SER A 214 -4.99 -6.98 4.91
CA SER A 214 -5.67 -8.25 4.61
C SER A 214 -6.08 -8.97 5.91
N SER A 215 -5.11 -9.22 6.79
CA SER A 215 -5.28 -9.91 8.07
C SER A 215 -4.24 -9.38 9.06
N THR A 216 -4.60 -9.17 10.32
CA THR A 216 -3.69 -8.63 11.33
C THR A 216 -2.99 -9.70 12.15
N GLY A 217 -3.54 -10.92 12.15
CA GLY A 217 -3.09 -12.02 13.01
C GLY A 217 -3.67 -11.96 14.42
N GLY A 218 -4.85 -11.31 14.60
CA GLY A 218 -5.63 -11.25 15.83
C GLY A 218 -5.71 -9.88 16.51
N LYS A 219 -4.85 -8.91 16.09
CA LYS A 219 -4.86 -7.55 16.65
C LYS A 219 -4.27 -6.55 15.67
N THR A 220 -4.95 -5.40 15.47
CA THR A 220 -4.39 -4.32 14.65
C THR A 220 -3.23 -3.63 15.37
N ALA A 221 -2.31 -3.06 14.60
CA ALA A 221 -1.28 -2.15 15.11
C ALA A 221 -1.74 -0.69 14.99
N SER A 222 -1.25 0.18 15.87
CA SER A 222 -1.46 1.61 15.72
C SER A 222 -0.55 2.21 14.63
N ALA A 223 -0.96 3.34 14.06
CA ALA A 223 -0.14 4.10 13.13
C ALA A 223 1.22 4.52 13.76
N LYS A 224 1.23 4.79 15.06
CA LYS A 224 2.44 5.13 15.81
C LYS A 224 3.44 3.98 15.85
N GLU A 225 2.96 2.74 16.05
CA GLU A 225 3.83 1.55 16.09
C GLU A 225 4.46 1.25 14.73
N VAL A 226 3.73 1.43 13.63
CA VAL A 226 4.17 1.03 12.29
C VAL A 226 4.86 2.17 11.55
N TRP A 227 4.32 3.40 11.64
CA TRP A 227 4.79 4.55 10.86
C TRP A 227 5.52 5.61 11.69
N GLY A 228 5.58 5.45 13.02
CA GLY A 228 6.22 6.41 13.92
C GLY A 228 5.44 7.72 14.13
N ARG A 229 4.26 7.87 13.51
CA ARG A 229 3.38 9.05 13.64
C ARG A 229 2.03 8.68 14.23
N GLU A 230 1.52 9.53 15.10
CA GLU A 230 0.22 9.32 15.72
C GLU A 230 -0.92 9.73 14.78
N VAL A 231 -1.91 8.83 14.66
CA VAL A 231 -3.19 9.11 14.00
C VAL A 231 -4.28 8.63 14.94
N SER A 232 -5.05 9.57 15.47
CA SER A 232 -5.95 9.35 16.63
C SER A 232 -6.95 8.20 16.44
N TYR A 233 -7.38 7.94 15.22
CA TYR A 233 -8.34 6.89 14.86
C TYR A 233 -7.70 5.61 14.29
N LEU A 234 -6.36 5.54 14.16
CA LEU A 234 -5.63 4.32 13.76
C LEU A 234 -4.95 3.72 14.97
N GLN A 235 -5.76 3.17 15.85
CA GLN A 235 -5.35 2.56 17.11
C GLN A 235 -5.30 1.04 17.01
N SER A 236 -4.62 0.42 17.97
CA SER A 236 -4.64 -1.03 18.12
C SER A 236 -5.98 -1.50 18.70
N VAL A 237 -6.67 -2.38 17.98
CA VAL A 237 -7.93 -3.02 18.41
C VAL A 237 -7.87 -4.53 18.17
N GLU A 238 -8.66 -5.30 18.92
CA GLU A 238 -8.80 -6.73 18.69
C GLU A 238 -9.39 -7.01 17.30
N ASP A 239 -8.98 -8.11 16.68
CA ASP A 239 -9.40 -8.48 15.33
C ASP A 239 -10.13 -9.85 15.31
N TYR A 240 -10.94 -10.05 14.28
CA TYR A 240 -11.80 -11.22 14.08
C TYR A 240 -11.38 -12.01 12.85
N ASP A 241 -10.07 -12.05 12.55
CA ASP A 241 -9.51 -12.53 11.28
C ASP A 241 -8.99 -13.98 11.32
N SER A 242 -9.36 -14.77 12.33
CA SER A 242 -8.90 -16.16 12.52
C SER A 242 -9.19 -17.10 11.34
N ASP A 243 -10.22 -16.79 10.54
CA ASP A 243 -10.60 -17.53 9.34
C ASP A 243 -9.76 -17.16 8.10
N SER A 244 -8.84 -16.20 8.22
CA SER A 244 -7.98 -15.80 7.12
C SER A 244 -7.03 -16.95 6.74
N PRO A 245 -6.87 -17.27 5.45
CA PRO A 245 -5.84 -18.21 5.01
C PRO A 245 -4.42 -17.73 5.33
N GLU A 246 -4.24 -16.40 5.48
CA GLU A 246 -2.97 -15.79 5.89
C GLU A 246 -2.90 -15.52 7.40
N TYR A 247 -3.86 -16.04 8.21
CA TYR A 247 -3.82 -15.87 9.66
C TYR A 247 -2.56 -16.45 10.28
N LYS A 248 -2.08 -17.58 9.77
CA LYS A 248 -0.75 -18.15 10.07
C LYS A 248 -0.01 -18.40 8.77
N TRP A 249 1.28 -18.12 8.77
CA TRP A 249 2.12 -18.36 7.61
C TRP A 249 3.52 -18.81 8.02
N GLU A 250 4.21 -19.47 7.10
CA GLU A 250 5.60 -19.90 7.24
C GLU A 250 6.35 -19.53 5.95
N TYR A 251 7.57 -19.03 6.11
CA TYR A 251 8.46 -18.71 5.02
C TYR A 251 9.85 -19.25 5.31
N HIS A 252 10.49 -19.82 4.30
CA HIS A 252 11.81 -20.42 4.43
C HIS A 252 12.81 -19.68 3.57
N ALA A 253 13.97 -19.35 4.15
CA ALA A 253 15.10 -18.79 3.44
C ALA A 253 16.38 -19.49 3.86
N SER A 254 17.38 -19.53 2.99
CA SER A 254 18.74 -19.87 3.40
C SER A 254 19.49 -18.63 3.87
N PRO A 255 20.53 -18.76 4.73
CA PRO A 255 21.39 -17.64 5.11
C PRO A 255 21.98 -16.91 3.91
N ILE A 256 22.33 -17.64 2.85
CA ILE A 256 22.84 -17.07 1.59
C ILE A 256 21.79 -16.19 0.92
N MET A 257 20.54 -16.65 0.87
CA MET A 257 19.43 -15.86 0.29
C MET A 257 19.22 -14.57 1.08
N VAL A 258 19.15 -14.65 2.40
CA VAL A 258 18.99 -13.47 3.27
C VAL A 258 20.16 -12.50 3.09
N ARG A 259 21.41 -12.99 3.11
CA ARG A 259 22.61 -12.20 2.85
C ARG A 259 22.52 -11.47 1.51
N ASN A 260 22.20 -12.18 0.44
CA ASN A 260 22.15 -11.58 -0.91
C ASN A 260 21.11 -10.46 -0.99
N PHE A 261 19.94 -10.61 -0.37
CA PHE A 261 18.95 -9.53 -0.28
C PHE A 261 19.48 -8.33 0.51
N LEU A 262 20.16 -8.55 1.64
CA LEU A 262 20.75 -7.49 2.43
C LEU A 262 21.82 -6.73 1.63
N GLU A 263 22.76 -7.45 0.99
CA GLU A 263 23.84 -6.86 0.20
C GLU A 263 23.32 -6.06 -1.01
N GLN A 264 22.32 -6.56 -1.73
CA GLN A 264 21.66 -5.84 -2.84
C GLN A 264 21.01 -4.52 -2.40
N ASN A 265 20.70 -4.38 -1.11
CA ASN A 265 20.12 -3.19 -0.52
C ASN A 265 21.10 -2.39 0.35
N GLY A 266 22.42 -2.61 0.14
CA GLY A 266 23.47 -1.78 0.73
C GLY A 266 23.91 -2.22 2.13
N TYR A 267 23.47 -3.37 2.64
CA TYR A 267 23.88 -3.90 3.93
C TYR A 267 25.01 -4.94 3.76
N ALA A 268 26.26 -4.51 3.92
CA ALA A 268 27.43 -5.37 3.83
C ALA A 268 27.63 -6.17 5.12
N VAL A 269 27.04 -7.33 5.25
CA VAL A 269 27.10 -8.19 6.44
C VAL A 269 28.06 -9.38 6.27
N GLY A 270 28.36 -9.76 5.03
CA GLY A 270 29.17 -10.95 4.74
C GLY A 270 28.44 -12.25 5.06
N LYS A 271 29.18 -13.32 5.38
CA LYS A 271 28.60 -14.62 5.76
C LYS A 271 27.85 -14.47 7.08
N LEU A 272 26.56 -14.82 7.08
CA LEU A 272 25.72 -14.70 8.28
C LEU A 272 26.17 -15.68 9.37
N GLU A 273 26.28 -15.20 10.60
CA GLU A 273 26.71 -15.96 11.79
C GLU A 273 25.61 -16.02 12.86
N SER A 274 24.82 -14.96 12.97
CA SER A 274 23.73 -14.91 13.96
C SER A 274 22.69 -13.86 13.62
N SER A 275 21.54 -13.99 14.29
CA SER A 275 20.52 -12.95 14.33
C SER A 275 19.94 -12.85 15.74
N ARG A 276 19.37 -11.67 16.08
CA ARG A 276 18.73 -11.41 17.36
C ARG A 276 17.33 -10.85 17.13
N LEU A 277 16.36 -11.56 17.73
CA LEU A 277 14.95 -11.18 17.79
C LEU A 277 14.34 -11.84 19.03
N SER A 278 13.70 -11.07 19.91
CA SER A 278 12.97 -11.61 21.06
C SER A 278 11.78 -12.46 20.62
N PRO A 279 11.41 -13.52 21.37
CA PRO A 279 10.27 -14.36 21.02
C PRO A 279 8.94 -13.62 21.21
N LEU A 280 7.88 -14.07 20.52
CA LEU A 280 6.55 -13.44 20.56
C LEU A 280 5.89 -13.51 21.95
N ASP A 281 6.16 -14.55 22.71
CA ASP A 281 5.63 -14.75 24.06
C ASP A 281 6.39 -13.99 25.16
N GLU A 282 7.61 -13.50 24.86
CA GLU A 282 8.45 -12.71 25.77
C GLU A 282 9.07 -11.52 25.00
N PRO A 283 8.25 -10.55 24.53
CA PRO A 283 8.71 -9.45 23.70
C PRO A 283 9.61 -8.48 24.48
N ASP A 284 10.68 -8.00 23.82
CA ASP A 284 11.57 -6.95 24.30
C ASP A 284 11.48 -5.72 23.38
N ASN A 285 12.38 -4.75 23.52
CA ASN A 285 12.43 -3.48 22.78
C ASN A 285 12.57 -3.61 21.25
N ASP A 286 12.89 -4.80 20.73
CA ASP A 286 12.91 -5.11 19.32
C ASP A 286 11.51 -5.41 18.74
N ARG A 287 10.47 -5.40 19.61
CA ARG A 287 9.07 -5.54 19.24
C ARG A 287 8.23 -4.33 19.65
N THR A 288 7.12 -4.15 18.96
CA THR A 288 6.10 -3.16 19.27
C THR A 288 5.17 -3.67 20.39
N ALA A 289 4.28 -2.82 20.90
CA ALA A 289 3.27 -3.20 21.88
C ALA A 289 2.29 -4.29 21.38
N THR A 290 2.17 -4.46 20.05
CA THR A 290 1.41 -5.55 19.43
C THR A 290 2.30 -6.71 18.98
N SER A 291 3.48 -6.85 19.58
CA SER A 291 4.48 -7.92 19.35
C SER A 291 5.02 -7.98 17.92
N ARG A 292 4.75 -6.99 17.07
CA ARG A 292 5.33 -6.90 15.73
C ARG A 292 6.82 -6.56 15.82
N VAL A 293 7.61 -7.07 14.89
CA VAL A 293 9.03 -6.79 14.82
C VAL A 293 9.24 -5.30 14.51
N SER A 294 9.80 -4.56 15.47
CA SER A 294 10.23 -3.18 15.31
C SER A 294 11.55 -3.13 14.55
N TYR A 295 12.50 -3.97 14.99
CA TYR A 295 13.77 -4.19 14.31
C TYR A 295 14.31 -5.58 14.62
N MET A 296 15.24 -6.03 13.78
CA MET A 296 16.02 -7.25 13.99
C MET A 296 17.51 -6.91 13.80
N ILE A 297 18.37 -7.55 14.58
CA ILE A 297 19.81 -7.43 14.43
C ILE A 297 20.31 -8.69 13.70
N ILE A 298 21.11 -8.50 12.65
CA ILE A 298 21.71 -9.59 11.87
C ILE A 298 23.21 -9.35 11.84
N ALA A 299 23.99 -10.35 12.22
CA ALA A 299 25.45 -10.29 12.25
C ALA A 299 26.05 -11.32 11.30
N GLY A 300 27.12 -10.94 10.65
CA GLY A 300 27.98 -11.79 9.84
C GLY A 300 29.44 -11.40 9.98
N ASP A 301 30.32 -12.11 9.29
CA ASP A 301 31.78 -11.96 9.38
C ASP A 301 32.31 -10.61 8.87
N ALA A 302 31.51 -9.85 8.10
CA ALA A 302 31.88 -8.53 7.59
C ALA A 302 31.19 -7.36 8.32
N GLY A 303 30.20 -7.62 9.19
CA GLY A 303 29.49 -6.56 9.90
C GLY A 303 28.19 -6.96 10.57
N VAL A 304 27.58 -5.97 11.23
CA VAL A 304 26.30 -6.10 11.92
C VAL A 304 25.34 -5.04 11.40
N VAL A 305 24.12 -5.45 11.14
CA VAL A 305 23.04 -4.55 10.71
C VAL A 305 21.86 -4.59 11.68
N LYS A 306 21.31 -3.42 11.99
CA LYS A 306 19.99 -3.26 12.61
C LYS A 306 19.01 -2.86 11.54
N ILE A 307 18.10 -3.77 11.19
CA ILE A 307 17.11 -3.57 10.12
C ILE A 307 15.71 -3.47 10.72
N SER A 308 14.89 -2.50 10.24
CA SER A 308 13.51 -2.42 10.70
C SER A 308 12.67 -3.61 10.23
N GLY A 309 11.69 -4.02 11.04
CA GLY A 309 10.79 -5.13 10.70
C GLY A 309 10.04 -4.88 9.38
N LEU A 310 9.61 -3.65 9.13
CA LEU A 310 8.94 -3.27 7.88
C LEU A 310 9.86 -3.43 6.66
N HIS A 311 11.11 -2.96 6.77
CA HIS A 311 12.08 -3.10 5.68
C HIS A 311 12.45 -4.57 5.44
N LEU A 312 12.65 -5.35 6.52
CA LEU A 312 12.91 -6.80 6.40
C LEU A 312 11.72 -7.54 5.75
N MET A 313 10.48 -7.17 6.12
CA MET A 313 9.27 -7.70 5.49
C MET A 313 9.25 -7.42 3.99
N GLN A 314 9.59 -6.20 3.57
CA GLN A 314 9.66 -5.81 2.16
C GLN A 314 10.76 -6.57 1.40
N LEU A 315 11.99 -6.62 1.96
CA LEU A 315 13.15 -7.30 1.37
C LEU A 315 12.90 -8.79 1.13
N LEU A 316 12.34 -9.48 2.10
CA LEU A 316 12.10 -10.92 2.04
C LEU A 316 10.70 -11.26 1.52
N SER A 317 9.87 -10.27 1.20
CA SER A 317 8.46 -10.46 0.81
C SER A 317 7.67 -11.28 1.84
N LEU A 318 7.92 -11.04 3.13
CA LEU A 318 7.16 -11.67 4.22
C LEU A 318 5.73 -11.15 4.26
N ASN A 319 4.80 -11.97 4.70
CA ASN A 319 3.39 -11.57 4.76
C ASN A 319 3.13 -10.42 5.73
N SER A 320 3.86 -10.35 6.85
CA SER A 320 3.68 -9.31 7.87
C SER A 320 4.94 -9.13 8.71
N THR A 321 4.92 -8.14 9.60
CA THR A 321 5.96 -7.94 10.63
C THR A 321 5.70 -8.69 11.93
N LEU A 322 4.61 -9.47 12.02
CA LEU A 322 4.28 -10.28 13.20
C LEU A 322 4.80 -11.70 13.01
N PHE A 323 6.05 -11.96 13.35
CA PHE A 323 6.69 -13.26 13.16
C PHE A 323 7.75 -13.56 14.23
N ASP A 324 8.07 -14.85 14.36
CA ASP A 324 9.27 -15.40 14.99
C ASP A 324 10.18 -16.01 13.94
N ILE A 325 11.43 -16.26 14.33
CA ILE A 325 12.41 -16.98 13.54
C ILE A 325 12.88 -18.24 14.27
N GLU A 326 13.18 -19.27 13.49
CA GLU A 326 13.76 -20.52 13.96
C GLU A 326 14.94 -20.88 13.05
N THR A 327 16.06 -21.29 13.65
CA THR A 327 17.26 -21.73 12.93
C THR A 327 17.59 -23.17 13.31
N GLY A 328 18.15 -23.91 12.37
CA GLY A 328 18.49 -25.34 12.57
C GLY A 328 19.83 -25.59 13.24
N VAL A 329 20.54 -24.53 13.67
CA VAL A 329 21.87 -24.69 14.31
C VAL A 329 21.72 -24.99 15.78
N PRO A 330 22.31 -26.11 16.28
CA PRO A 330 22.28 -26.41 17.70
C PRO A 330 23.02 -25.34 18.49
N VAL A 331 22.46 -24.95 19.63
CA VAL A 331 23.07 -23.96 20.52
C VAL A 331 24.21 -24.65 21.31
N PRO A 332 25.42 -24.09 21.32
CA PRO A 332 26.55 -24.67 22.06
C PRO A 332 26.40 -24.44 23.58
N ASP A 333 27.17 -25.19 24.38
CA ASP A 333 27.17 -25.06 25.86
C ASP A 333 27.59 -23.67 26.34
N ILE A 334 28.41 -22.97 25.56
CA ILE A 334 28.84 -21.59 25.80
C ILE A 334 28.50 -20.76 24.57
N LEU A 335 27.74 -19.71 24.77
CA LEU A 335 27.39 -18.78 23.70
C LEU A 335 28.11 -17.46 23.94
N ASN A 336 28.94 -17.03 22.98
CA ASN A 336 29.52 -15.69 22.98
C ASN A 336 28.51 -14.71 22.36
N VAL A 337 27.88 -13.91 23.21
CA VAL A 337 26.85 -12.95 22.79
C VAL A 337 27.48 -11.59 22.55
N PRO A 338 27.38 -11.03 21.33
CA PRO A 338 27.87 -9.69 21.07
C PRO A 338 27.07 -8.64 21.86
N ILE A 339 27.77 -7.70 22.46
CA ILE A 339 27.17 -6.51 23.06
C ILE A 339 27.17 -5.41 22.01
N THR A 340 26.00 -4.94 21.63
CA THR A 340 25.85 -3.87 20.66
C THR A 340 25.38 -2.56 21.31
N ASN A 341 25.84 -1.41 20.82
CA ASN A 341 25.32 -0.10 21.22
C ASN A 341 23.92 0.15 20.58
N TYR A 342 23.33 1.31 20.91
CA TYR A 342 22.02 1.73 20.38
C TYR A 342 21.96 1.72 18.83
N TYR A 343 23.08 1.93 18.15
CA TYR A 343 23.16 1.93 16.67
C TYR A 343 23.41 0.55 16.07
N GLY A 344 23.42 -0.52 16.89
CA GLY A 344 23.66 -1.89 16.43
C GLY A 344 25.15 -2.24 16.26
N MET A 345 26.08 -1.33 16.53
CA MET A 345 27.52 -1.61 16.43
C MET A 345 27.98 -2.48 17.61
N GLN A 346 28.74 -3.53 17.33
CA GLN A 346 29.32 -4.37 18.36
C GLN A 346 30.37 -3.58 19.14
N ILE A 347 30.19 -3.48 20.47
CA ILE A 347 31.08 -2.78 21.41
C ILE A 347 31.79 -3.75 22.37
N GLY A 348 31.48 -5.03 22.25
CA GLY A 348 32.06 -6.10 23.05
C GLY A 348 31.32 -7.42 22.85
N SER A 349 31.70 -8.42 23.63
CA SER A 349 30.96 -9.68 23.71
C SER A 349 30.98 -10.22 25.14
N LYS A 350 30.02 -11.09 25.45
CA LYS A 350 29.92 -11.78 26.75
C LYS A 350 29.66 -13.25 26.54
N ASP A 351 30.45 -14.09 27.19
CA ASP A 351 30.21 -15.53 27.25
C ASP A 351 29.07 -15.84 28.19
N ILE A 352 28.07 -16.53 27.69
CA ILE A 352 26.91 -17.00 28.45
C ILE A 352 26.98 -18.52 28.51
N ASN A 353 27.15 -19.10 29.71
CA ASN A 353 27.04 -20.52 29.90
C ASN A 353 25.60 -20.97 29.80
N ILE A 354 25.30 -21.87 28.90
CA ILE A 354 24.01 -22.49 28.69
C ILE A 354 24.03 -23.81 29.41
N LYS A 355 23.52 -23.87 30.63
CA LYS A 355 23.34 -25.14 31.31
C LYS A 355 22.07 -25.82 30.81
N VAL A 356 22.25 -26.87 30.01
CA VAL A 356 21.19 -27.81 29.67
C VAL A 356 20.95 -28.66 30.95
N LYS A 357 19.81 -28.45 31.57
CA LYS A 357 19.38 -29.26 32.71
C LYS A 357 18.52 -30.38 32.17
N ASP A 358 19.02 -31.60 32.28
CA ASP A 358 18.44 -32.86 31.80
C ASP A 358 17.89 -32.92 30.36
N LYS A 359 18.03 -34.09 29.74
CA LYS A 359 17.76 -34.33 28.31
C LYS A 359 16.30 -34.12 27.91
N ASP A 360 15.39 -33.94 28.85
CA ASP A 360 13.94 -33.91 28.60
C ASP A 360 13.29 -32.53 28.69
N GLU A 361 13.98 -31.51 29.25
CA GLU A 361 13.51 -30.11 29.22
C GLU A 361 14.69 -29.12 29.13
N PRO A 362 15.01 -28.57 27.97
CA PRO A 362 15.98 -27.49 27.87
C PRO A 362 15.43 -26.22 28.55
N VAL A 363 15.99 -25.85 29.71
CA VAL A 363 15.68 -24.57 30.33
C VAL A 363 16.46 -23.46 29.66
N TRP A 364 15.85 -22.85 28.67
CA TRP A 364 16.38 -21.66 28.01
C TRP A 364 16.11 -20.43 28.89
N LYS A 365 17.17 -19.73 29.29
CA LYS A 365 16.99 -18.36 29.83
C LYS A 365 16.61 -17.43 28.70
N ASN A 366 15.75 -16.42 28.95
CA ASN A 366 15.18 -15.50 27.98
C ASN A 366 16.19 -14.86 27.01
N VAL A 367 17.42 -14.59 27.47
CA VAL A 367 18.52 -14.05 26.63
C VAL A 367 18.92 -15.00 25.51
N VAL A 368 18.81 -16.31 25.71
CA VAL A 368 19.17 -17.31 24.71
C VAL A 368 18.08 -17.48 23.66
N ARG A 369 16.80 -17.35 24.05
CA ARG A 369 15.66 -17.47 23.14
C ARG A 369 15.59 -16.36 22.07
N SER A 370 16.23 -15.22 22.35
CA SER A 370 16.31 -14.11 21.39
C SER A 370 17.52 -14.18 20.46
N TYR A 371 18.45 -15.12 20.68
CA TYR A 371 19.68 -15.22 19.92
C TYR A 371 19.67 -16.48 19.05
N HIS A 372 19.77 -16.31 17.75
CA HIS A 372 19.67 -17.37 16.76
C HIS A 372 21.01 -17.51 16.04
N LEU A 373 21.66 -18.68 16.20
CA LEU A 373 22.91 -18.99 15.49
C LEU A 373 22.64 -19.39 14.04
N LEU A 374 23.58 -19.03 13.18
CA LEU A 374 23.59 -19.33 11.77
C LEU A 374 24.97 -19.91 11.39
N SER A 375 24.99 -21.01 10.66
CA SER A 375 26.25 -21.55 10.12
C SER A 375 26.68 -20.82 8.84
N GLY A 376 25.75 -20.09 8.23
CA GLY A 376 25.92 -19.44 6.93
C GLY A 376 26.03 -20.45 5.77
N GLY A 377 25.68 -21.72 5.99
CA GLY A 377 25.71 -22.79 4.99
C GLY A 377 24.53 -22.70 4.01
N LYS A 378 24.71 -23.22 2.79
CA LYS A 378 23.67 -23.19 1.75
C LYS A 378 22.48 -24.09 2.07
N ASP A 379 22.70 -25.17 2.80
CA ASP A 379 21.66 -26.16 3.14
C ASP A 379 20.97 -25.84 4.49
N GLU A 380 21.42 -24.78 5.15
CA GLU A 380 20.80 -24.28 6.36
C GLU A 380 19.47 -23.57 6.04
N LYS A 381 18.49 -23.76 6.93
CA LYS A 381 17.16 -23.22 6.78
C LYS A 381 16.86 -22.26 7.92
N ILE A 382 16.53 -21.03 7.56
CA ILE A 382 15.91 -20.05 8.46
C ILE A 382 14.41 -20.13 8.22
N THR A 383 13.65 -20.41 9.25
CA THR A 383 12.18 -20.45 9.18
C THR A 383 11.60 -19.22 9.85
N PHE A 384 10.85 -18.44 9.11
CA PHE A 384 10.02 -17.34 9.62
C PHE A 384 8.61 -17.87 9.80
N ARG A 385 8.08 -17.83 11.03
CA ARG A 385 6.68 -18.20 11.35
C ARG A 385 5.95 -17.00 11.85
N GLY A 386 4.89 -16.61 11.15
CA GLY A 386 4.18 -15.39 11.46
C GLY A 386 2.66 -15.50 11.38
N LYS A 387 2.03 -14.37 11.65
CA LYS A 387 0.57 -14.20 11.58
C LYS A 387 0.21 -12.95 10.79
N GLY A 388 -0.92 -13.04 10.07
CA GLY A 388 -1.49 -11.93 9.32
C GLY A 388 -0.79 -11.62 8.01
N LYS A 389 -1.36 -10.68 7.24
CA LYS A 389 -0.83 -10.20 5.96
C LYS A 389 -1.10 -8.71 5.80
N GLY A 390 -0.03 -7.97 5.56
CA GLY A 390 -0.01 -6.51 5.48
C GLY A 390 0.62 -5.85 6.70
N GLU A 391 0.56 -4.52 6.75
CA GLU A 391 1.16 -3.73 7.83
C GLU A 391 0.41 -3.84 9.16
N GLY A 392 -0.83 -4.32 9.11
CA GLY A 392 -1.67 -4.55 10.30
C GLY A 392 -2.37 -3.31 10.83
N VAL A 393 -2.38 -2.18 10.10
CA VAL A 393 -3.02 -0.94 10.52
C VAL A 393 -4.40 -0.79 9.88
N GLY A 394 -5.36 -0.27 10.62
CA GLY A 394 -6.72 0.03 10.15
C GLY A 394 -7.61 -1.19 10.00
N LEU A 395 -8.56 -1.18 9.06
CA LEU A 395 -9.55 -2.23 8.89
C LEU A 395 -8.93 -3.51 8.32
N SER A 396 -9.01 -4.58 9.09
CA SER A 396 -8.73 -5.94 8.62
C SER A 396 -9.85 -6.40 7.69
N VAL A 397 -9.50 -6.77 6.47
CA VAL A 397 -10.47 -7.23 5.46
C VAL A 397 -11.13 -8.54 5.91
N TRP A 398 -10.33 -9.50 6.40
CA TRP A 398 -10.84 -10.75 6.98
C TRP A 398 -11.50 -10.54 8.34
N GLY A 399 -11.01 -9.58 9.13
CA GLY A 399 -11.60 -9.23 10.41
C GLY A 399 -13.00 -8.59 10.25
N ALA A 400 -13.19 -7.74 9.25
CA ALA A 400 -14.52 -7.22 8.91
C ALA A 400 -15.50 -8.34 8.55
N ARG A 401 -15.03 -9.37 7.81
CA ARG A 401 -15.82 -10.57 7.52
C ARG A 401 -16.12 -11.36 8.79
N GLY A 402 -15.13 -11.62 9.62
CA GLY A 402 -15.30 -12.36 10.88
C GLY A 402 -16.25 -11.64 11.83
N MET A 403 -16.10 -10.32 11.99
CA MET A 403 -16.98 -9.52 12.82
C MET A 403 -18.43 -9.52 12.30
N ALA A 404 -18.65 -9.43 10.97
CA ALA A 404 -19.98 -9.50 10.38
C ALA A 404 -20.62 -10.89 10.58
N ASN A 405 -19.84 -11.98 10.48
CA ASN A 405 -20.32 -13.34 10.72
C ASN A 405 -20.64 -13.61 12.21
N ALA A 406 -19.94 -12.95 13.14
CA ALA A 406 -20.12 -13.18 14.56
C ALA A 406 -21.50 -12.75 15.09
N SER A 407 -22.15 -11.78 14.43
CA SER A 407 -23.50 -11.35 14.82
C SER A 407 -24.13 -10.47 13.73
N GLU A 408 -25.41 -10.69 13.43
CA GLU A 408 -26.23 -9.82 12.57
C GLU A 408 -26.35 -8.38 13.08
N LYS A 409 -26.09 -8.16 14.38
CA LYS A 409 -26.05 -6.80 14.97
C LYS A 409 -24.77 -6.04 14.61
N ASN A 410 -23.77 -6.69 14.02
CA ASN A 410 -22.52 -6.07 13.57
C ASN A 410 -22.67 -5.48 12.17
N THR A 411 -23.41 -4.36 12.08
CA THR A 411 -23.57 -3.60 10.86
C THR A 411 -22.23 -2.99 10.41
N TYR A 412 -22.11 -2.62 9.13
CA TYR A 412 -20.93 -1.94 8.59
C TYR A 412 -20.54 -0.69 9.40
N LYS A 413 -21.50 0.02 9.96
CA LYS A 413 -21.26 1.20 10.83
C LYS A 413 -20.52 0.79 12.11
N LYS A 414 -20.90 -0.33 12.73
CA LYS A 414 -20.21 -0.84 13.94
C LYS A 414 -18.83 -1.38 13.58
N ILE A 415 -18.68 -2.06 12.44
CA ILE A 415 -17.40 -2.53 11.95
C ILE A 415 -16.45 -1.35 11.75
N LEU A 416 -16.89 -0.30 11.07
CA LEU A 416 -16.10 0.92 10.85
C LEU A 416 -15.72 1.61 12.17
N ALA A 417 -16.67 1.76 13.09
CA ALA A 417 -16.42 2.37 14.40
C ALA A 417 -15.43 1.55 15.26
N HIS A 418 -15.38 0.23 15.07
CA HIS A 418 -14.41 -0.65 15.74
C HIS A 418 -12.99 -0.41 15.23
N TYR A 419 -12.78 -0.40 13.89
CA TYR A 419 -11.45 -0.27 13.31
C TYR A 419 -10.94 1.18 13.20
N TYR A 420 -11.84 2.16 13.25
CA TYR A 420 -11.52 3.59 13.17
C TYR A 420 -12.21 4.38 14.29
N PRO A 421 -11.86 4.08 15.57
CA PRO A 421 -12.49 4.75 16.71
C PRO A 421 -12.26 6.26 16.65
N GLY A 422 -13.29 7.04 16.99
CA GLY A 422 -13.22 8.51 16.97
C GLY A 422 -13.46 9.16 15.62
N THR A 423 -13.72 8.37 14.55
CA THR A 423 -14.22 8.94 13.28
C THR A 423 -15.75 9.06 13.27
N SER A 424 -16.26 9.91 12.40
CA SER A 424 -17.68 10.06 12.11
C SER A 424 -17.99 9.63 10.69
N LEU A 425 -19.12 8.90 10.51
CA LEU A 425 -19.63 8.55 9.20
C LEU A 425 -20.53 9.68 8.68
N VAL A 426 -20.16 10.29 7.56
CA VAL A 426 -20.90 11.36 6.89
C VAL A 426 -21.24 10.98 5.44
N LYS A 427 -22.13 11.76 4.82
CA LYS A 427 -22.52 11.59 3.42
C LYS A 427 -22.32 12.87 2.65
#